data_6ed4765586d3b576c36fa56d26cddb7d
#
_entry.id   6ed4765586d3b576c36fa56d26cddb7d
#
_cell.length_a   1.000
_cell.length_b   1.000
_cell.length_c   1.000
_cell.angle_alpha   90.00
_cell.angle_beta   90.00
_cell.angle_gamma   90.00
#
_symmetry.space_group_name_H-M   'P 1'
#
loop_
_entity.id
_entity.type
_entity.pdbx_description
1 polymer ?
#
loop_
_entity_poly.entity_id
_entity_poly.type
_entity_poly.pdbx_seq_one_letter_code
_entity_poly.pdbx_strand_id
1 'polypeptide(L)'
;MKNTDLIKQWKSTTQNNYGVPSIALVKGKGIVVTDADGKQYLDFLGGIATSILGHAHPAIVKAVSKQITQLSHVSNFYAHPNAVALAAKLIDMTGDKSARVFFCQSGAEANEAALKLSRRTGRNRIIAAQGAFHGRTMGALSLTGQPAKREPFLPLVKGVKHVAFGDIEAMRRAISRKTAMVILEPIMGEAGVIIPPVDYLSQVRELCDRYGALLVIDAVQTGMGRTGDWFGY
;
A
#
# COMPACT_ATOMS: atom_id res chain seq x y z
N MET A 1 -19.58 -26.39 -7.05
CA MET A 1 -18.20 -26.95 -7.14
C MET A 1 -17.66 -27.03 -5.72
N LYS A 2 -16.90 -28.08 -5.40
CA LYS A 2 -16.24 -28.25 -4.08
C LYS A 2 -14.90 -27.51 -4.03
N ASN A 3 -14.36 -27.33 -2.83
CA ASN A 3 -13.02 -26.77 -2.65
C ASN A 3 -11.97 -27.47 -3.53
N THR A 4 -11.97 -28.78 -3.53
CA THR A 4 -11.03 -29.60 -4.33
C THR A 4 -11.09 -29.30 -5.82
N ASP A 5 -12.30 -29.09 -6.38
CA ASP A 5 -12.49 -28.82 -7.81
C ASP A 5 -11.97 -27.44 -8.20
N LEU A 6 -12.30 -26.43 -7.37
CA LEU A 6 -11.86 -25.05 -7.56
C LEU A 6 -10.33 -24.91 -7.43
N ILE A 7 -9.73 -25.57 -6.45
CA ILE A 7 -8.29 -25.58 -6.24
C ILE A 7 -7.56 -26.28 -7.42
N LYS A 8 -8.11 -27.41 -7.91
CA LYS A 8 -7.59 -28.09 -9.08
C LYS A 8 -7.65 -27.20 -10.33
N GLN A 9 -8.77 -26.51 -10.53
CA GLN A 9 -8.95 -25.57 -11.64
C GLN A 9 -8.01 -24.37 -11.52
N TRP A 10 -7.88 -23.77 -10.31
CA TRP A 10 -6.91 -22.71 -10.03
C TRP A 10 -5.49 -23.12 -10.46
N LYS A 11 -5.05 -24.30 -10.04
CA LYS A 11 -3.71 -24.80 -10.35
C LYS A 11 -3.46 -24.94 -11.87
N SER A 12 -4.50 -25.23 -12.65
CA SER A 12 -4.38 -25.40 -14.11
C SER A 12 -4.58 -24.12 -14.91
N THR A 13 -5.18 -23.07 -14.33
CA THR A 13 -5.56 -21.85 -15.06
C THR A 13 -4.86 -20.58 -14.58
N THR A 14 -4.32 -20.59 -13.36
CA THR A 14 -3.75 -19.39 -12.74
C THR A 14 -2.24 -19.51 -12.63
N GLN A 15 -1.52 -18.44 -12.95
CA GLN A 15 -0.06 -18.40 -12.76
C GLN A 15 0.28 -18.54 -11.28
N ASN A 16 1.27 -19.38 -10.98
CA ASN A 16 1.66 -19.69 -9.60
C ASN A 16 2.59 -18.62 -8.99
N ASN A 17 2.07 -17.40 -8.79
CA ASN A 17 2.83 -16.29 -8.19
C ASN A 17 2.88 -16.35 -6.66
N TYR A 18 1.83 -16.91 -6.04
CA TYR A 18 1.63 -16.90 -4.57
C TYR A 18 1.42 -18.29 -3.98
N GLY A 19 1.63 -19.32 -4.77
CA GLY A 19 1.29 -20.70 -4.40
C GLY A 19 -0.17 -21.06 -4.71
N VAL A 20 -0.50 -22.32 -4.49
CA VAL A 20 -1.86 -22.84 -4.68
C VAL A 20 -2.65 -22.61 -3.40
N PRO A 21 -3.83 -21.95 -3.44
CA PRO A 21 -4.66 -21.76 -2.26
C PRO A 21 -5.06 -23.09 -1.61
N SER A 22 -5.20 -23.10 -0.29
CA SER A 22 -5.67 -24.29 0.46
C SER A 22 -7.19 -24.40 0.54
N ILE A 23 -7.91 -23.28 0.38
CA ILE A 23 -9.38 -23.18 0.44
C ILE A 23 -9.89 -22.25 -0.67
N ALA A 24 -11.12 -22.47 -1.11
CA ALA A 24 -11.81 -21.63 -2.07
C ALA A 24 -12.97 -20.89 -1.39
N LEU A 25 -12.79 -19.62 -1.06
CA LEU A 25 -13.83 -18.79 -0.45
C LEU A 25 -14.84 -18.34 -1.50
N VAL A 26 -16.14 -18.52 -1.24
CA VAL A 26 -17.22 -18.23 -2.19
C VAL A 26 -18.24 -17.22 -1.68
N LYS A 27 -18.27 -16.93 -0.37
CA LYS A 27 -19.22 -16.01 0.25
C LYS A 27 -18.60 -15.33 1.46
N GLY A 28 -19.00 -14.09 1.72
CA GLY A 28 -18.63 -13.37 2.93
C GLY A 28 -19.74 -12.43 3.39
N LYS A 29 -19.87 -12.26 4.71
CA LYS A 29 -20.74 -11.26 5.33
C LYS A 29 -20.13 -10.79 6.65
N GLY A 30 -19.88 -9.49 6.77
CA GLY A 30 -19.17 -8.94 7.91
C GLY A 30 -17.76 -9.56 8.02
N ILE A 31 -17.47 -10.18 9.14
CA ILE A 31 -16.18 -10.85 9.41
C ILE A 31 -16.20 -12.35 9.13
N VAL A 32 -17.32 -12.91 8.64
CA VAL A 32 -17.46 -14.35 8.37
C VAL A 32 -17.33 -14.60 6.87
N VAL A 33 -16.47 -15.54 6.50
CA VAL A 33 -16.33 -16.05 5.13
C VAL A 33 -16.70 -17.53 5.10
N THR A 34 -17.21 -17.99 3.95
CA THR A 34 -17.65 -19.37 3.73
C THR A 34 -16.91 -19.93 2.52
N ASP A 35 -16.39 -21.14 2.65
CA ASP A 35 -15.75 -21.83 1.55
C ASP A 35 -16.75 -22.59 0.65
N ALA A 36 -16.26 -23.20 -0.41
CA ALA A 36 -17.08 -23.90 -1.39
C ALA A 36 -17.71 -25.20 -0.87
N ASP A 37 -17.25 -25.73 0.27
CA ASP A 37 -17.82 -26.88 0.95
C ASP A 37 -18.82 -26.47 2.06
N GLY A 38 -19.05 -25.15 2.25
CA GLY A 38 -20.00 -24.59 3.20
C GLY A 38 -19.42 -24.34 4.60
N LYS A 39 -18.12 -24.59 4.80
CA LYS A 39 -17.48 -24.33 6.09
C LYS A 39 -17.24 -22.84 6.28
N GLN A 40 -17.51 -22.35 7.48
CA GLN A 40 -17.35 -20.95 7.86
C GLN A 40 -16.05 -20.72 8.62
N TYR A 41 -15.49 -19.51 8.41
CA TYR A 41 -14.26 -19.04 9.05
C TYR A 41 -14.43 -17.59 9.48
N LEU A 42 -13.72 -17.17 10.51
CA LEU A 42 -13.52 -15.76 10.83
C LEU A 42 -12.39 -15.21 9.96
N ASP A 43 -12.65 -14.12 9.26
CA ASP A 43 -11.65 -13.46 8.41
C ASP A 43 -10.81 -12.45 9.21
N PHE A 44 -9.71 -12.91 9.77
CA PHE A 44 -8.72 -12.07 10.43
C PHE A 44 -7.71 -11.46 9.45
N LEU A 45 -7.74 -11.85 8.17
CA LEU A 45 -6.86 -11.29 7.15
C LEU A 45 -7.43 -9.99 6.54
N GLY A 46 -8.76 -9.92 6.37
CA GLY A 46 -9.45 -8.75 5.85
C GLY A 46 -8.94 -8.29 4.47
N GLY A 47 -8.54 -9.23 3.59
CA GLY A 47 -7.94 -8.90 2.29
C GLY A 47 -6.58 -8.19 2.44
N ILE A 48 -5.78 -8.55 3.42
CA ILE A 48 -4.53 -7.88 3.84
C ILE A 48 -4.83 -6.43 4.26
N ALA A 49 -5.70 -6.30 5.27
CA ALA A 49 -6.17 -5.05 5.90
C ALA A 49 -6.99 -4.10 4.99
N THR A 50 -7.41 -4.52 3.80
CA THR A 50 -8.16 -3.66 2.87
C THR A 50 -9.68 -3.65 3.11
N SER A 51 -10.26 -4.74 3.63
CA SER A 51 -11.71 -4.89 3.86
C SER A 51 -12.12 -4.38 5.24
N ILE A 52 -11.85 -3.11 5.54
CA ILE A 52 -12.05 -2.51 6.88
C ILE A 52 -13.50 -2.51 7.36
N LEU A 53 -14.48 -2.52 6.47
CA LEU A 53 -15.92 -2.58 6.79
C LEU A 53 -16.47 -4.01 6.76
N GLY A 54 -15.62 -5.00 6.50
CA GLY A 54 -16.03 -6.39 6.31
C GLY A 54 -16.70 -6.66 4.96
N HIS A 55 -17.06 -7.92 4.74
CA HIS A 55 -17.65 -8.39 3.50
C HIS A 55 -19.11 -7.96 3.34
N ALA A 56 -19.50 -7.61 2.11
CA ALA A 56 -20.87 -7.26 1.72
C ALA A 56 -21.50 -6.16 2.60
N HIS A 57 -20.72 -5.15 2.99
CA HIS A 57 -21.24 -4.04 3.80
C HIS A 57 -22.36 -3.30 3.06
N PRO A 58 -23.56 -3.11 3.69
CA PRO A 58 -24.74 -2.60 2.97
C PRO A 58 -24.54 -1.25 2.29
N ALA A 59 -23.79 -0.33 2.92
CA ALA A 59 -23.52 0.98 2.35
C ALA A 59 -22.69 0.89 1.06
N ILE A 60 -21.68 0.01 1.02
CA ILE A 60 -20.86 -0.23 -0.18
C ILE A 60 -21.69 -0.85 -1.27
N VAL A 61 -22.44 -1.92 -0.96
CA VAL A 61 -23.31 -2.60 -1.92
C VAL A 61 -24.30 -1.61 -2.54
N LYS A 62 -24.99 -0.81 -1.72
CA LYS A 62 -25.95 0.21 -2.19
C LYS A 62 -25.28 1.26 -3.09
N ALA A 63 -24.13 1.79 -2.67
CA ALA A 63 -23.45 2.86 -3.41
C ALA A 63 -22.94 2.36 -4.78
N VAL A 64 -22.28 1.19 -4.80
CA VAL A 64 -21.74 0.59 -6.02
C VAL A 64 -22.87 0.19 -6.98
N SER A 65 -23.92 -0.49 -6.49
CA SER A 65 -25.08 -0.88 -7.32
C SER A 65 -25.78 0.33 -7.93
N LYS A 66 -25.93 1.41 -7.17
CA LYS A 66 -26.50 2.66 -7.69
C LYS A 66 -25.60 3.29 -8.77
N GLN A 67 -24.30 3.38 -8.51
CA GLN A 67 -23.38 4.06 -9.42
C GLN A 67 -23.21 3.31 -10.75
N ILE A 68 -23.10 1.98 -10.71
CA ILE A 68 -22.90 1.18 -11.93
C ILE A 68 -24.08 1.27 -12.92
N THR A 69 -25.30 1.57 -12.43
CA THR A 69 -26.46 1.79 -13.30
C THR A 69 -26.48 3.17 -13.96
N GLN A 70 -25.64 4.11 -13.52
CA GLN A 70 -25.58 5.47 -14.05
C GLN A 70 -24.36 5.67 -14.95
N LEU A 71 -23.18 5.31 -14.45
CA LEU A 71 -21.92 5.53 -15.13
C LEU A 71 -20.83 4.67 -14.47
N SER A 72 -20.16 3.82 -15.27
CA SER A 72 -19.11 2.94 -14.78
C SER A 72 -17.74 3.61 -14.83
N HIS A 73 -17.01 3.48 -15.94
CA HIS A 73 -15.67 4.02 -16.12
C HIS A 73 -15.62 5.06 -17.23
N VAL A 74 -14.93 6.17 -17.01
CA VAL A 74 -14.83 7.29 -17.96
C VAL A 74 -13.40 7.73 -18.27
N SER A 75 -12.39 7.11 -17.71
CA SER A 75 -10.98 7.54 -17.72
C SER A 75 -10.73 8.93 -17.08
N ASN A 76 -9.46 9.28 -16.90
CA ASN A 76 -9.07 10.58 -16.36
C ASN A 76 -9.16 11.75 -17.38
N PHE A 77 -9.65 11.49 -18.59
CA PHE A 77 -9.94 12.56 -19.56
C PHE A 77 -11.23 13.32 -19.23
N TYR A 78 -12.06 12.77 -18.36
CA TYR A 78 -13.32 13.39 -17.96
C TYR A 78 -13.40 13.52 -16.45
N ALA A 79 -13.92 14.65 -15.97
CA ALA A 79 -14.23 14.85 -14.57
C ALA A 79 -15.38 13.94 -14.15
N HIS A 80 -15.24 13.25 -13.03
CA HIS A 80 -16.30 12.43 -12.43
C HIS A 80 -16.67 13.00 -11.06
N PRO A 81 -17.97 13.29 -10.78
CA PRO A 81 -18.39 13.95 -9.54
C PRO A 81 -17.90 13.23 -8.26
N ASN A 82 -17.99 11.90 -8.23
CA ASN A 82 -17.56 11.11 -7.07
C ASN A 82 -16.04 11.17 -6.88
N ALA A 83 -15.24 11.18 -7.95
CA ALA A 83 -13.80 11.31 -7.86
C ALA A 83 -13.39 12.68 -7.31
N VAL A 84 -14.05 13.75 -7.80
CA VAL A 84 -13.82 15.13 -7.31
C VAL A 84 -14.20 15.25 -5.84
N ALA A 85 -15.37 14.73 -5.44
CA ALA A 85 -15.83 14.77 -4.05
C ALA A 85 -14.90 13.97 -3.13
N LEU A 86 -14.44 12.79 -3.56
CA LEU A 86 -13.48 11.99 -2.79
C LEU A 86 -12.14 12.71 -2.66
N ALA A 87 -11.63 13.30 -3.74
CA ALA A 87 -10.37 14.06 -3.69
C ALA A 87 -10.47 15.25 -2.70
N ALA A 88 -11.55 16.01 -2.75
CA ALA A 88 -11.79 17.11 -1.82
C ALA A 88 -11.82 16.61 -0.36
N LYS A 89 -12.53 15.50 -0.10
CA LYS A 89 -12.60 14.91 1.24
C LYS A 89 -11.23 14.45 1.75
N LEU A 90 -10.42 13.81 0.90
CA LEU A 90 -9.07 13.39 1.27
C LEU A 90 -8.16 14.59 1.56
N ILE A 91 -8.25 15.68 0.79
CA ILE A 91 -7.51 16.93 1.04
C ILE A 91 -7.91 17.52 2.40
N ASP A 92 -9.20 17.61 2.71
CA ASP A 92 -9.69 18.07 4.01
C ASP A 92 -9.09 17.25 5.15
N MET A 93 -9.03 15.92 5.00
CA MET A 93 -8.49 15.02 6.02
C MET A 93 -6.99 15.22 6.26
N THR A 94 -6.21 15.66 5.27
CA THR A 94 -4.78 15.99 5.45
C THR A 94 -4.55 17.28 6.22
N GLY A 95 -5.53 18.18 6.26
CA GLY A 95 -5.39 19.55 6.80
C GLY A 95 -4.56 20.49 5.89
N ASP A 96 -4.01 20.00 4.78
CA ASP A 96 -3.21 20.79 3.83
C ASP A 96 -4.03 21.10 2.57
N LYS A 97 -4.51 22.32 2.44
CA LYS A 97 -5.28 22.79 1.26
C LYS A 97 -4.46 22.80 -0.05
N SER A 98 -3.14 22.77 0.02
CA SER A 98 -2.27 22.69 -1.14
C SER A 98 -2.12 21.26 -1.68
N ALA A 99 -2.52 20.24 -0.88
CA ALA A 99 -2.45 18.85 -1.26
C ALA A 99 -3.23 18.54 -2.55
N ARG A 100 -2.81 17.52 -3.25
CA ARG A 100 -3.48 17.00 -4.47
C ARG A 100 -3.56 15.49 -4.39
N VAL A 101 -4.63 14.94 -4.95
CA VAL A 101 -4.90 13.50 -4.95
C VAL A 101 -4.61 12.93 -6.34
N PHE A 102 -3.86 11.84 -6.37
CA PHE A 102 -3.67 11.01 -7.54
C PHE A 102 -4.31 9.64 -7.28
N PHE A 103 -5.31 9.27 -8.05
CA PHE A 103 -5.95 7.96 -7.97
C PHE A 103 -5.22 6.95 -8.85
N CYS A 104 -4.95 5.77 -8.29
CA CYS A 104 -4.33 4.64 -8.97
C CYS A 104 -4.97 3.33 -8.50
N GLN A 105 -4.54 2.19 -9.08
CA GLN A 105 -5.20 0.91 -8.89
C GLN A 105 -4.63 0.09 -7.72
N SER A 106 -3.45 0.44 -7.22
CA SER A 106 -2.78 -0.33 -6.17
C SER A 106 -1.77 0.51 -5.40
N GLY A 107 -1.38 0.04 -4.19
CA GLY A 107 -0.27 0.62 -3.44
C GLY A 107 1.06 0.55 -4.20
N ALA A 108 1.28 -0.50 -5.01
CA ALA A 108 2.45 -0.59 -5.86
C ALA A 108 2.50 0.56 -6.89
N GLU A 109 1.37 0.89 -7.54
CA GLU A 109 1.29 2.04 -8.45
C GLU A 109 1.46 3.38 -7.73
N ALA A 110 0.93 3.52 -6.52
CA ALA A 110 1.16 4.71 -5.70
C ALA A 110 2.66 4.90 -5.42
N ASN A 111 3.36 3.84 -5.04
CA ASN A 111 4.80 3.87 -4.79
C ASN A 111 5.62 4.07 -6.07
N GLU A 112 5.18 3.55 -7.22
CA GLU A 112 5.77 3.90 -8.54
C GLU A 112 5.60 5.39 -8.84
N ALA A 113 4.43 5.97 -8.56
CA ALA A 113 4.21 7.40 -8.74
C ALA A 113 5.12 8.24 -7.83
N ALA A 114 5.28 7.85 -6.56
CA ALA A 114 6.22 8.48 -5.63
C ALA A 114 7.67 8.38 -6.14
N LEU A 115 8.10 7.20 -6.62
CA LEU A 115 9.41 6.99 -7.22
C LEU A 115 9.63 7.90 -8.43
N LYS A 116 8.66 7.97 -9.35
CA LYS A 116 8.71 8.88 -10.51
C LYS A 116 8.79 10.34 -10.07
N LEU A 117 7.95 10.75 -9.12
CA LEU A 117 7.94 12.12 -8.60
C LEU A 117 9.29 12.49 -7.99
N SER A 118 9.94 11.56 -7.28
CA SER A 118 11.26 11.79 -6.68
C SER A 118 12.32 12.20 -7.72
N ARG A 119 12.20 11.74 -8.97
CA ARG A 119 13.13 12.10 -10.05
C ARG A 119 13.03 13.58 -10.45
N ARG A 120 11.91 14.25 -10.16
CA ARG A 120 11.74 15.70 -10.41
C ARG A 120 12.63 16.55 -9.50
N THR A 121 13.16 15.98 -8.42
CA THR A 121 14.18 16.66 -7.59
C THR A 121 15.56 16.82 -8.28
N GLY A 122 15.79 16.17 -9.41
CA GLY A 122 17.09 16.07 -10.07
C GLY A 122 18.06 15.11 -9.37
N ARG A 123 17.63 14.39 -8.33
CA ARG A 123 18.44 13.50 -7.51
C ARG A 123 18.07 12.04 -7.77
N ASN A 124 18.93 11.10 -7.38
CA ASN A 124 18.73 9.68 -7.70
C ASN A 124 18.89 8.72 -6.51
N ARG A 125 19.33 9.19 -5.35
CA ARG A 125 19.44 8.34 -4.16
C ARG A 125 18.11 8.28 -3.43
N ILE A 126 17.72 7.07 -3.04
CA ILE A 126 16.48 6.79 -2.31
C ILE A 126 16.85 5.99 -1.08
N ILE A 127 16.20 6.26 0.04
CA ILE A 127 16.34 5.50 1.27
C ILE A 127 15.01 4.84 1.58
N ALA A 128 15.04 3.54 1.88
CA ALA A 128 13.92 2.75 2.35
C ALA A 128 14.33 1.95 3.60
N ALA A 129 13.38 1.33 4.29
CA ALA A 129 13.69 0.53 5.46
C ALA A 129 13.95 -0.94 5.11
N GLN A 130 14.86 -1.60 5.84
CA GLN A 130 15.00 -3.06 5.84
C GLN A 130 13.71 -3.68 6.37
N GLY A 131 13.25 -4.77 5.75
CA GLY A 131 12.00 -5.43 6.08
C GLY A 131 10.73 -4.78 5.48
N ALA A 132 10.79 -3.54 4.98
CA ALA A 132 9.65 -2.84 4.41
C ALA A 132 9.04 -3.57 3.20
N PHE A 133 7.74 -3.37 2.99
CA PHE A 133 7.03 -3.86 1.81
C PHE A 133 6.32 -2.70 1.09
N HIS A 134 6.73 -2.42 -0.14
CA HIS A 134 6.18 -1.30 -0.92
C HIS A 134 5.53 -1.73 -2.24
N GLY A 135 5.52 -3.03 -2.54
CA GLY A 135 4.89 -3.59 -3.74
C GLY A 135 5.79 -4.54 -4.53
N ARG A 136 5.25 -5.02 -5.66
CA ARG A 136 5.88 -6.07 -6.50
C ARG A 136 6.19 -5.63 -7.93
N THR A 137 5.83 -4.41 -8.35
CA THR A 137 6.30 -3.82 -9.60
C THR A 137 7.79 -3.47 -9.51
N MET A 138 8.51 -3.31 -10.60
CA MET A 138 9.97 -3.19 -10.58
C MET A 138 10.46 -2.03 -9.71
N GLY A 139 9.81 -0.85 -9.76
CA GLY A 139 10.16 0.27 -8.91
C GLY A 139 9.78 0.03 -7.45
N ALA A 140 8.53 -0.35 -7.17
CA ALA A 140 8.07 -0.64 -5.81
C ALA A 140 8.83 -1.81 -5.17
N LEU A 141 9.19 -2.85 -5.95
CA LEU A 141 10.03 -3.94 -5.49
C LEU A 141 11.45 -3.48 -5.14
N SER A 142 11.98 -2.49 -5.87
CA SER A 142 13.27 -1.89 -5.54
C SER A 142 13.27 -1.19 -4.18
N LEU A 143 12.11 -0.61 -3.79
CA LEU A 143 11.90 0.04 -2.49
C LEU A 143 11.65 -0.98 -1.38
N THR A 144 11.11 -2.14 -1.69
CA THR A 144 10.85 -3.23 -0.73
C THR A 144 12.14 -3.72 -0.09
N GLY A 145 12.19 -3.76 1.24
CA GLY A 145 13.39 -4.07 2.03
C GLY A 145 13.57 -5.56 2.37
N GLN A 146 12.90 -6.49 1.64
CA GLN A 146 12.88 -7.92 1.88
C GLN A 146 13.71 -8.64 0.79
N PRO A 147 14.95 -9.11 1.07
CA PRO A 147 15.85 -9.70 0.08
C PRO A 147 15.24 -10.86 -0.71
N ALA A 148 14.60 -11.81 -0.05
CA ALA A 148 13.99 -12.98 -0.68
C ALA A 148 12.93 -12.64 -1.76
N LYS A 149 12.28 -11.48 -1.64
CA LYS A 149 11.32 -11.00 -2.65
C LYS A 149 12.00 -10.29 -3.83
N ARG A 150 13.20 -9.76 -3.63
CA ARG A 150 13.94 -8.93 -4.60
C ARG A 150 14.94 -9.72 -5.44
N GLU A 151 15.68 -10.62 -4.81
CA GLU A 151 16.80 -11.35 -5.44
C GLU A 151 16.43 -12.06 -6.75
N PRO A 152 15.26 -12.73 -6.87
CA PRO A 152 14.88 -13.39 -8.11
C PRO A 152 14.69 -12.45 -9.32
N PHE A 153 14.60 -11.12 -9.07
CA PHE A 153 14.26 -10.12 -10.09
C PHE A 153 15.38 -9.09 -10.33
N LEU A 154 16.60 -9.38 -9.90
CA LEU A 154 17.75 -8.53 -10.17
C LEU A 154 18.12 -8.52 -11.66
N PRO A 155 18.56 -7.34 -12.21
CA PRO A 155 18.82 -6.07 -11.53
C PRO A 155 17.55 -5.21 -11.35
N LEU A 156 17.42 -4.58 -10.20
CA LEU A 156 16.35 -3.65 -9.88
C LEU A 156 16.75 -2.19 -10.15
N VAL A 157 15.86 -1.23 -9.85
CA VAL A 157 16.13 0.21 -9.99
C VAL A 157 17.29 0.61 -9.09
N LYS A 158 18.31 1.23 -9.68
CA LYS A 158 19.52 1.65 -8.98
C LYS A 158 19.28 2.85 -8.05
N GLY A 159 20.13 2.98 -7.03
CA GLY A 159 20.15 4.13 -6.12
C GLY A 159 19.33 3.97 -4.86
N VAL A 160 18.69 2.83 -4.62
CA VAL A 160 17.97 2.53 -3.38
C VAL A 160 18.93 1.94 -2.35
N LYS A 161 18.93 2.53 -1.15
CA LYS A 161 19.65 2.05 0.03
C LYS A 161 18.64 1.70 1.13
N HIS A 162 18.75 0.50 1.69
CA HIS A 162 17.94 0.06 2.82
C HIS A 162 18.70 0.26 4.11
N VAL A 163 18.03 0.85 5.13
CA VAL A 163 18.55 1.09 6.47
C VAL A 163 17.68 0.40 7.50
N ALA A 164 18.21 0.14 8.70
CA ALA A 164 17.42 -0.44 9.79
C ALA A 164 16.23 0.47 10.13
N PHE A 165 15.03 -0.10 10.24
CA PHE A 165 13.83 0.62 10.62
C PHE A 165 13.88 1.01 12.09
N GLY A 166 13.49 2.24 12.41
CA GLY A 166 13.53 2.77 13.77
C GLY A 166 14.92 3.25 14.24
N ASP A 167 15.99 3.02 13.46
CA ASP A 167 17.34 3.50 13.77
C ASP A 167 17.57 4.88 13.13
N ILE A 168 17.40 5.93 13.93
CA ILE A 168 17.58 7.32 13.47
C ILE A 168 19.05 7.62 13.14
N GLU A 169 20.01 6.98 13.79
CA GLU A 169 21.41 7.19 13.49
C GLU A 169 21.82 6.53 12.16
N ALA A 170 21.26 5.36 11.83
CA ALA A 170 21.41 4.77 10.51
C ALA A 170 20.79 5.67 9.43
N MET A 171 19.62 6.25 9.69
CA MET A 171 18.97 7.22 8.80
C MET A 171 19.84 8.47 8.62
N ARG A 172 20.37 9.04 9.71
CA ARG A 172 21.24 10.23 9.69
C ARG A 172 22.52 10.02 8.86
N ARG A 173 23.12 8.82 8.95
CA ARG A 173 24.29 8.45 8.14
C ARG A 173 23.97 8.17 6.66
N ALA A 174 22.72 7.86 6.35
CA ALA A 174 22.31 7.51 4.99
C ALA A 174 21.86 8.71 4.17
N ILE A 175 21.14 9.67 4.81
CA ILE A 175 20.57 10.84 4.13
C ILE A 175 21.65 11.87 3.78
N SER A 176 21.48 12.52 2.64
CA SER A 176 22.40 13.57 2.17
C SER A 176 21.70 14.47 1.14
N ARG A 177 22.37 15.53 0.71
CA ARG A 177 21.90 16.41 -0.40
C ARG A 177 21.70 15.68 -1.73
N LYS A 178 22.19 14.44 -1.87
CA LYS A 178 21.96 13.57 -3.05
C LYS A 178 20.71 12.72 -2.91
N THR A 179 20.04 12.74 -1.75
CA THR A 179 18.82 11.97 -1.48
C THR A 179 17.62 12.65 -2.13
N ALA A 180 16.94 11.94 -3.02
CA ALA A 180 15.71 12.37 -3.67
C ALA A 180 14.51 12.18 -2.73
N MET A 181 14.41 11.00 -2.10
CA MET A 181 13.34 10.69 -1.16
C MET A 181 13.77 9.66 -0.11
N VAL A 182 13.06 9.69 1.01
CA VAL A 182 12.97 8.63 2.01
C VAL A 182 11.57 8.07 1.95
N ILE A 183 11.40 6.74 1.93
CA ILE A 183 10.10 6.07 1.98
C ILE A 183 10.03 5.14 3.18
N LEU A 184 8.96 5.26 3.98
CA LEU A 184 8.73 4.48 5.19
C LEU A 184 7.26 4.13 5.34
N GLU A 185 6.99 2.96 5.95
CA GLU A 185 5.69 2.65 6.55
C GLU A 185 5.64 3.27 7.96
N PRO A 186 4.51 3.82 8.44
CA PRO A 186 4.39 4.29 9.83
C PRO A 186 4.55 3.15 10.84
N ILE A 187 3.96 2.01 10.52
CA ILE A 187 4.11 0.71 11.22
C ILE A 187 4.33 -0.32 10.12
N MET A 188 5.40 -1.09 10.21
CA MET A 188 5.68 -2.11 9.20
C MET A 188 4.74 -3.31 9.39
N GLY A 189 3.84 -3.52 8.43
CA GLY A 189 2.85 -4.60 8.49
C GLY A 189 3.45 -5.97 8.12
N GLU A 190 4.00 -6.09 6.94
CA GLU A 190 4.54 -7.34 6.36
C GLU A 190 5.76 -7.90 7.15
N ALA A 191 6.48 -7.05 7.88
CA ALA A 191 7.60 -7.45 8.71
C ALA A 191 7.20 -7.98 10.10
N GLY A 192 5.89 -8.01 10.44
CA GLY A 192 5.36 -8.51 11.70
C GLY A 192 4.86 -7.44 12.66
N VAL A 193 4.26 -6.36 12.16
CA VAL A 193 3.68 -5.24 12.94
C VAL A 193 4.74 -4.57 13.82
N ILE A 194 5.79 -4.07 13.17
CA ILE A 194 6.90 -3.40 13.88
C ILE A 194 6.58 -1.92 14.03
N ILE A 195 6.49 -1.47 15.27
CA ILE A 195 6.25 -0.08 15.66
C ILE A 195 7.61 0.60 15.89
N PRO A 196 7.91 1.75 15.26
CA PRO A 196 9.16 2.46 15.49
C PRO A 196 9.12 3.23 16.83
N PRO A 197 10.26 3.73 17.32
CA PRO A 197 10.27 4.71 18.42
C PRO A 197 9.36 5.89 18.14
N VAL A 198 8.72 6.43 19.18
CA VAL A 198 7.65 7.47 19.08
C VAL A 198 8.09 8.70 18.28
N ASP A 199 9.33 9.11 18.40
CA ASP A 199 9.90 10.31 17.77
C ASP A 199 10.63 10.02 16.44
N TYR A 200 10.63 8.75 15.99
CA TYR A 200 11.39 8.36 14.80
C TYR A 200 10.92 9.09 13.53
N LEU A 201 9.62 9.10 13.25
CA LEU A 201 9.09 9.71 12.04
C LEU A 201 9.28 11.23 12.03
N SER A 202 9.10 11.91 13.17
CA SER A 202 9.34 13.35 13.28
C SER A 202 10.82 13.70 13.07
N GLN A 203 11.73 12.93 13.62
CA GLN A 203 13.17 13.12 13.38
C GLN A 203 13.54 12.85 11.90
N VAL A 204 12.93 11.84 11.27
CA VAL A 204 13.13 11.61 9.82
C VAL A 204 12.58 12.78 9.00
N ARG A 205 11.42 13.37 9.39
CA ARG A 205 10.87 14.57 8.75
C ARG A 205 11.86 15.73 8.81
N GLU A 206 12.42 16.01 9.99
CA GLU A 206 13.43 17.06 10.18
C GLU A 206 14.68 16.83 9.32
N LEU A 207 15.14 15.58 9.23
CA LEU A 207 16.27 15.24 8.36
C LEU A 207 15.93 15.46 6.88
N CYS A 208 14.74 15.06 6.44
CA CYS A 208 14.30 15.29 5.07
C CYS A 208 14.26 16.79 4.73
N ASP A 209 13.73 17.61 5.64
CA ASP A 209 13.67 19.07 5.46
C ASP A 209 15.06 19.70 5.37
N ARG A 210 15.95 19.31 6.29
CA ARG A 210 17.34 19.78 6.31
C ARG A 210 18.09 19.51 5.00
N TYR A 211 17.87 18.35 4.39
CA TYR A 211 18.56 17.94 3.17
C TYR A 211 17.74 18.19 1.88
N GLY A 212 16.50 18.67 2.02
CA GLY A 212 15.58 18.91 0.90
C GLY A 212 15.16 17.60 0.21
N ALA A 213 15.09 16.49 0.93
CA ALA A 213 14.59 15.21 0.44
C ALA A 213 13.06 15.13 0.60
N LEU A 214 12.38 14.44 -0.32
CA LEU A 214 10.97 14.13 -0.13
C LEU A 214 10.82 13.06 0.96
N LEU A 215 9.85 13.22 1.86
CA LEU A 215 9.41 12.14 2.74
C LEU A 215 8.13 11.55 2.17
N VAL A 216 8.16 10.25 1.90
CA VAL A 216 7.02 9.46 1.44
C VAL A 216 6.61 8.53 2.57
N ILE A 217 5.36 8.65 3.01
CA ILE A 217 4.77 7.75 3.99
C ILE A 217 3.86 6.76 3.25
N ASP A 218 4.23 5.50 3.29
CA ASP A 218 3.42 4.40 2.77
C ASP A 218 2.42 3.96 3.84
N ALA A 219 1.24 4.55 3.79
CA ALA A 219 0.13 4.24 4.70
C ALA A 219 -0.90 3.27 4.09
N VAL A 220 -0.51 2.46 3.11
CA VAL A 220 -1.41 1.51 2.43
C VAL A 220 -2.04 0.53 3.43
N GLN A 221 -1.32 0.08 4.45
CA GLN A 221 -1.87 -0.75 5.51
C GLN A 221 -2.33 0.03 6.75
N THR A 222 -1.69 1.14 7.08
CA THR A 222 -1.95 1.88 8.33
C THR A 222 -3.01 2.96 8.19
N GLY A 223 -3.32 3.39 6.99
CA GLY A 223 -4.27 4.47 6.73
C GLY A 223 -5.74 4.10 6.86
N MET A 224 -6.59 5.06 6.58
CA MET A 224 -8.06 4.96 6.53
C MET A 224 -8.69 4.42 7.83
N GLY A 225 -8.17 4.85 8.98
CA GLY A 225 -8.69 4.51 10.30
C GLY A 225 -8.16 3.22 10.90
N ARG A 226 -7.23 2.51 10.25
CA ARG A 226 -6.69 1.23 10.76
C ARG A 226 -6.05 1.36 12.14
N THR A 227 -5.35 2.46 12.39
CA THR A 227 -4.63 2.73 13.65
C THR A 227 -5.42 3.63 14.62
N GLY A 228 -6.63 4.03 14.25
CA GLY A 228 -7.45 5.00 14.99
C GLY A 228 -7.47 6.39 14.36
N ASP A 229 -6.41 6.77 13.66
CA ASP A 229 -6.30 8.01 12.91
C ASP A 229 -6.41 7.78 11.40
N TRP A 230 -6.72 8.86 10.63
CA TRP A 230 -7.00 8.72 9.20
C TRP A 230 -5.82 8.19 8.40
N PHE A 231 -4.60 8.58 8.71
CA PHE A 231 -3.40 8.22 7.94
C PHE A 231 -2.36 7.43 8.75
N GLY A 232 -2.52 7.31 10.08
CA GLY A 232 -1.65 6.51 10.93
C GLY A 232 -0.25 7.10 11.17
N TYR A 233 -0.09 8.44 11.00
CA TYR A 233 1.14 9.17 11.27
C TYR A 233 0.83 10.59 11.72
#